data_5170ac88f58d5865d1a1d48221d0a488
#
_entry.id   5170ac88f58d5865d1a1d48221d0a488
#
_cell.length_a   1.000
_cell.length_b   1.000
_cell.length_c   1.000
_cell.angle_alpha   90.00
_cell.angle_beta   90.00
_cell.angle_gamma   90.00
#
_symmetry.space_group_name_H-M   'P 1'
#
loop_
_entity.id
_entity.type
_entity.pdbx_description
1 polymer ?
#
loop_
_entity_poly.entity_id
_entity_poly.type
_entity_poly.pdbx_seq_one_letter_code
_entity_poly.pdbx_strand_id
1 'polypeptide(L)'
;MRGGVRKRGKKWYYYFDVGTVDGKRKKIERVGGDTKAEALKKLREALAEFERAGTIIDESNISVADYFDYWFENYVKVNCKYHTQEYYKQIIEKHIKPNLGIYKLKSISPATLQEFINSKYINGYSKNSLKSFMGVLSKGLRMAVYPYQFIKENPMQYVQLPKIKEKQKDKKDLKIITIEEFNKIIERFPEGSSFYIPCQIAFHTGMRAGEVCALTWDCVDLKEKTVRVEKTLVNKGKGIWELASPKTESSYRTIAIGDTLVNILKKHKKSQIENKLRYGTYYKDSNFVCTKENGELVTPNSLKYLSKVVNYELGIDFNFHSFRHTHATMLLEAGANIKDIQERLGHSRLSTTMDTYSHVTRKMKLDTVNIFESIIK
;
A
#
# COMPACT_ATOMS: atom_id res chain seq x y z
N MET A 1 -42.17 -6.30 21.73
CA MET A 1 -42.65 -4.95 21.31
C MET A 1 -44.06 -5.01 20.75
N ARG A 2 -44.88 -3.93 20.90
CA ARG A 2 -46.22 -3.89 20.28
C ARG A 2 -46.17 -3.11 19.00
N GLY A 3 -46.54 -3.75 17.91
CA GLY A 3 -46.68 -3.15 16.57
C GLY A 3 -47.98 -3.54 15.91
N GLY A 4 -48.36 -2.89 14.83
CA GLY A 4 -49.59 -3.17 14.10
C GLY A 4 -49.48 -2.81 12.62
N VAL A 5 -50.53 -3.16 11.88
CA VAL A 5 -50.68 -2.80 10.47
C VAL A 5 -51.93 -1.99 10.27
N ARG A 6 -51.88 -1.02 9.35
CA ARG A 6 -53.04 -0.21 8.98
C ARG A 6 -53.09 0.07 7.49
N LYS A 7 -54.31 0.20 6.94
CA LYS A 7 -54.50 0.55 5.53
C LYS A 7 -54.50 2.07 5.36
N ARG A 8 -53.75 2.60 4.38
CA ARG A 8 -53.80 3.99 3.96
C ARG A 8 -53.88 4.04 2.44
N GLY A 9 -55.00 4.52 1.94
CA GLY A 9 -55.26 4.48 0.51
C GLY A 9 -55.27 3.08 -0.06
N LYS A 10 -54.49 2.84 -1.12
CA LYS A 10 -54.36 1.51 -1.77
C LYS A 10 -53.36 0.58 -1.14
N LYS A 11 -52.55 1.05 -0.13
CA LYS A 11 -51.45 0.28 0.47
C LYS A 11 -51.62 0.02 1.96
N TRP A 12 -51.01 -1.07 2.44
CA TRP A 12 -50.94 -1.41 3.84
C TRP A 12 -49.58 -0.95 4.39
N TYR A 13 -49.61 -0.36 5.62
CA TYR A 13 -48.43 0.09 6.37
C TYR A 13 -48.31 -0.73 7.64
N TYR A 14 -47.08 -0.98 8.05
CA TYR A 14 -46.80 -1.50 9.37
C TYR A 14 -46.18 -0.42 10.25
N TYR A 15 -46.39 -0.52 11.54
CA TYR A 15 -45.82 0.40 12.51
C TYR A 15 -45.51 -0.30 13.83
N PHE A 16 -44.53 0.19 14.58
CA PHE A 16 -44.23 -0.24 15.96
C PHE A 16 -43.50 0.88 16.73
N ASP A 17 -43.52 0.77 18.08
CA ASP A 17 -42.84 1.71 18.95
C ASP A 17 -41.37 1.35 19.11
N VAL A 18 -40.47 2.34 18.98
CA VAL A 18 -39.00 2.15 19.16
C VAL A 18 -38.51 2.68 20.52
N GLY A 19 -39.39 3.23 21.33
CA GLY A 19 -39.06 3.77 22.65
C GLY A 19 -39.26 5.27 22.75
N THR A 20 -38.79 5.84 23.85
CA THR A 20 -38.89 7.29 24.14
C THR A 20 -37.54 7.94 23.84
N VAL A 21 -37.52 8.94 23.00
CA VAL A 21 -36.34 9.77 22.67
C VAL A 21 -36.69 11.22 23.01
N ASP A 22 -35.87 11.87 23.82
CA ASP A 22 -36.09 13.23 24.31
C ASP A 22 -37.47 13.43 24.96
N GLY A 23 -37.94 12.45 25.78
CA GLY A 23 -39.23 12.47 26.46
C GLY A 23 -40.44 12.23 25.54
N LYS A 24 -40.26 12.01 24.27
CA LYS A 24 -41.35 11.77 23.28
C LYS A 24 -41.31 10.35 22.72
N ARG A 25 -42.46 9.68 22.71
CA ARG A 25 -42.61 8.36 22.08
C ARG A 25 -42.31 8.44 20.58
N LYS A 26 -41.37 7.64 20.11
CA LYS A 26 -41.00 7.54 18.70
C LYS A 26 -41.56 6.26 18.09
N LYS A 27 -42.29 6.40 16.98
CA LYS A 27 -42.85 5.28 16.22
C LYS A 27 -42.20 5.23 14.84
N ILE A 28 -41.92 4.03 14.38
CA ILE A 28 -41.58 3.77 12.98
C ILE A 28 -42.83 3.31 12.25
N GLU A 29 -43.12 3.92 11.09
CA GLU A 29 -44.16 3.51 10.18
C GLU A 29 -43.62 3.40 8.77
N ARG A 30 -43.87 2.25 8.10
CA ARG A 30 -43.37 1.99 6.74
C ARG A 30 -44.41 1.27 5.90
N VAL A 31 -44.26 1.34 4.57
CA VAL A 31 -45.10 0.60 3.62
C VAL A 31 -44.88 -0.89 3.75
N GLY A 32 -45.92 -1.63 4.07
CA GLY A 32 -45.89 -3.07 4.24
C GLY A 32 -46.13 -3.85 2.95
N GLY A 33 -46.97 -3.31 2.03
CA GLY A 33 -47.33 -3.97 0.78
C GLY A 33 -48.71 -3.64 0.33
N ASP A 34 -49.23 -4.38 -0.64
CA ASP A 34 -50.58 -4.18 -1.18
C ASP A 34 -51.62 -5.01 -0.41
N THR A 35 -51.17 -5.99 0.38
CA THR A 35 -52.02 -6.86 1.19
C THR A 35 -51.71 -6.74 2.69
N LYS A 36 -52.71 -7.03 3.53
CA LYS A 36 -52.54 -7.10 5.00
C LYS A 36 -51.53 -8.19 5.42
N ALA A 37 -51.50 -9.30 4.70
CA ALA A 37 -50.62 -10.40 4.96
C ALA A 37 -49.15 -10.03 4.73
N GLU A 38 -48.84 -9.32 3.64
CA GLU A 38 -47.50 -8.79 3.35
C GLU A 38 -47.03 -7.80 4.42
N ALA A 39 -47.91 -6.90 4.83
CA ALA A 39 -47.58 -5.93 5.87
C ALA A 39 -47.32 -6.60 7.23
N LEU A 40 -48.06 -7.65 7.60
CA LEU A 40 -47.82 -8.43 8.79
C LEU A 40 -46.52 -9.23 8.73
N LYS A 41 -46.16 -9.78 7.56
CA LYS A 41 -44.88 -10.46 7.36
C LYS A 41 -43.74 -9.49 7.57
N LYS A 42 -43.77 -8.32 6.92
CA LYS A 42 -42.75 -7.28 7.07
C LYS A 42 -42.68 -6.70 8.49
N LEU A 43 -43.81 -6.60 9.20
CA LEU A 43 -43.81 -6.20 10.60
C LEU A 43 -43.04 -7.21 11.47
N ARG A 44 -43.26 -8.51 11.28
CA ARG A 44 -42.56 -9.56 12.04
C ARG A 44 -41.04 -9.54 11.76
N GLU A 45 -40.65 -9.39 10.49
CA GLU A 45 -39.28 -9.27 10.08
C GLU A 45 -38.61 -8.02 10.70
N ALA A 46 -39.27 -6.88 10.65
CA ALA A 46 -38.79 -5.63 11.23
C ALA A 46 -38.66 -5.67 12.76
N LEU A 47 -39.62 -6.31 13.46
CA LEU A 47 -39.55 -6.50 14.89
C LEU A 47 -38.39 -7.41 15.30
N ALA A 48 -38.20 -8.53 14.60
CA ALA A 48 -37.09 -9.45 14.85
C ALA A 48 -35.72 -8.80 14.58
N GLU A 49 -35.65 -7.96 13.57
CA GLU A 49 -34.43 -7.20 13.25
C GLU A 49 -34.13 -6.12 14.30
N PHE A 50 -35.15 -5.41 14.75
CA PHE A 50 -35.03 -4.39 15.80
C PHE A 50 -34.65 -5.01 17.16
N GLU A 51 -35.23 -6.16 17.52
CA GLU A 51 -34.89 -6.86 18.77
C GLU A 51 -33.43 -7.36 18.76
N ARG A 52 -32.92 -7.77 17.60
CA ARG A 52 -31.53 -8.27 17.46
C ARG A 52 -30.49 -7.16 17.34
N ALA A 53 -30.79 -6.06 16.66
CA ALA A 53 -29.84 -5.01 16.30
C ALA A 53 -30.09 -3.65 16.96
N GLY A 54 -31.20 -3.48 17.70
CA GLY A 54 -31.59 -2.20 18.31
C GLY A 54 -31.99 -1.11 17.29
N THR A 55 -32.00 -1.44 16.01
CA THR A 55 -32.41 -0.53 14.91
C THR A 55 -32.93 -1.30 13.72
N ILE A 56 -33.69 -0.65 12.84
CA ILE A 56 -34.05 -1.20 11.54
C ILE A 56 -33.04 -0.68 10.53
N ILE A 57 -32.42 -1.61 9.80
CA ILE A 57 -31.56 -1.27 8.66
C ILE A 57 -32.47 -0.72 7.56
N ASP A 58 -32.31 0.58 7.29
CA ASP A 58 -32.98 1.20 6.15
C ASP A 58 -32.09 0.97 4.92
N GLU A 59 -32.45 -0.02 4.09
CA GLU A 59 -31.76 -0.28 2.82
C GLU A 59 -31.87 0.98 1.97
N SER A 60 -30.84 1.81 1.99
CA SER A 60 -30.86 3.09 1.29
C SER A 60 -30.96 2.90 -0.22
N ASN A 61 -31.66 3.82 -0.90
CA ASN A 61 -31.70 3.87 -2.36
C ASN A 61 -30.43 4.50 -2.97
N ILE A 62 -29.37 4.67 -2.16
CA ILE A 62 -28.11 5.25 -2.60
C ILE A 62 -27.50 4.44 -3.74
N SER A 63 -26.94 5.13 -4.73
CA SER A 63 -26.19 4.48 -5.80
C SER A 63 -24.84 3.97 -5.30
N VAL A 64 -24.24 3.01 -6.00
CA VAL A 64 -22.87 2.56 -5.71
C VAL A 64 -21.88 3.72 -5.86
N ALA A 65 -22.10 4.62 -6.84
CA ALA A 65 -21.25 5.79 -7.03
C ALA A 65 -21.29 6.71 -5.81
N ASP A 66 -22.49 7.13 -5.37
CA ASP A 66 -22.65 8.03 -4.23
C ASP A 66 -22.19 7.39 -2.92
N TYR A 67 -22.41 6.07 -2.77
CA TYR A 67 -21.90 5.35 -1.60
C TYR A 67 -20.36 5.35 -1.53
N PHE A 68 -19.67 5.08 -2.65
CA PHE A 68 -18.22 5.11 -2.64
C PHE A 68 -17.65 6.51 -2.44
N ASP A 69 -18.34 7.57 -2.85
CA ASP A 69 -18.00 8.96 -2.48
C ASP A 69 -18.18 9.18 -0.98
N TYR A 70 -19.31 8.79 -0.42
CA TYR A 70 -19.56 8.86 1.01
C TYR A 70 -18.50 8.09 1.82
N TRP A 71 -18.18 6.86 1.42
CA TRP A 71 -17.15 6.04 2.07
C TRP A 71 -15.76 6.66 1.95
N PHE A 72 -15.45 7.26 0.80
CA PHE A 72 -14.16 7.93 0.59
C PHE A 72 -14.00 9.13 1.53
N GLU A 73 -15.01 9.99 1.60
CA GLU A 73 -14.98 11.18 2.46
C GLU A 73 -14.96 10.83 3.95
N ASN A 74 -15.82 9.92 4.38
CA ASN A 74 -16.03 9.66 5.82
C ASN A 74 -15.07 8.63 6.40
N TYR A 75 -14.46 7.78 5.59
CA TYR A 75 -13.54 6.76 6.08
C TYR A 75 -12.14 6.88 5.48
N VAL A 76 -12.02 6.91 4.16
CA VAL A 76 -10.71 6.80 3.51
C VAL A 76 -9.86 8.02 3.79
N LYS A 77 -10.41 9.22 3.70
CA LYS A 77 -9.70 10.47 4.02
C LYS A 77 -9.24 10.54 5.47
N VAL A 78 -10.05 10.03 6.39
CA VAL A 78 -9.77 10.09 7.82
C VAL A 78 -8.76 9.03 8.26
N ASN A 79 -8.90 7.78 7.75
CA ASN A 79 -8.19 6.62 8.28
C ASN A 79 -7.03 6.13 7.42
N CYS A 80 -6.86 6.64 6.20
CA CYS A 80 -5.83 6.16 5.29
C CYS A 80 -4.73 7.20 5.07
N LYS A 81 -3.49 6.73 4.90
CA LYS A 81 -2.37 7.59 4.47
C LYS A 81 -2.62 8.09 3.04
N TYR A 82 -2.12 9.28 2.72
CA TYR A 82 -2.33 10.00 1.44
C TYR A 82 -2.21 9.08 0.18
N HIS A 83 -1.13 8.32 0.06
CA HIS A 83 -0.97 7.41 -1.09
C HIS A 83 -2.07 6.35 -1.20
N THR A 84 -2.63 5.88 -0.08
CA THR A 84 -3.74 4.95 -0.08
C THR A 84 -5.03 5.65 -0.49
N GLN A 85 -5.21 6.90 -0.07
CA GLN A 85 -6.34 7.73 -0.50
C GLN A 85 -6.32 7.92 -2.02
N GLU A 86 -5.19 8.37 -2.58
CA GLU A 86 -5.03 8.57 -4.04
C GLU A 86 -5.22 7.27 -4.82
N TYR A 87 -4.67 6.17 -4.31
CA TYR A 87 -4.83 4.87 -4.92
C TYR A 87 -6.27 4.38 -4.93
N TYR A 88 -6.99 4.52 -3.81
CA TYR A 88 -8.40 4.17 -3.72
C TYR A 88 -9.25 5.07 -4.59
N LYS A 89 -8.97 6.39 -4.59
CA LYS A 89 -9.62 7.36 -5.47
C LYS A 89 -9.50 6.97 -6.94
N GLN A 90 -8.30 6.62 -7.39
CA GLN A 90 -8.09 6.18 -8.78
C GLN A 90 -8.90 4.92 -9.12
N ILE A 91 -8.97 3.94 -8.23
CA ILE A 91 -9.76 2.72 -8.44
C ILE A 91 -11.26 3.06 -8.49
N ILE A 92 -11.74 3.87 -7.56
CA ILE A 92 -13.15 4.28 -7.50
C ILE A 92 -13.53 5.03 -8.77
N GLU A 93 -12.81 6.09 -9.13
CA GLU A 93 -13.14 6.96 -10.25
C GLU A 93 -12.98 6.29 -11.62
N LYS A 94 -11.89 5.53 -11.82
CA LYS A 94 -11.56 4.96 -13.14
C LYS A 94 -12.15 3.57 -13.38
N HIS A 95 -12.52 2.85 -12.32
CA HIS A 95 -12.94 1.46 -12.48
C HIS A 95 -14.29 1.14 -11.84
N ILE A 96 -14.55 1.57 -10.59
CA ILE A 96 -15.80 1.22 -9.90
C ILE A 96 -16.96 2.06 -10.44
N LYS A 97 -16.88 3.37 -10.36
CA LYS A 97 -17.98 4.25 -10.78
C LYS A 97 -18.42 4.07 -12.24
N PRO A 98 -17.51 4.01 -13.23
CA PRO A 98 -17.92 3.86 -14.62
C PRO A 98 -18.65 2.54 -14.93
N ASN A 99 -18.37 1.48 -14.15
CA ASN A 99 -18.92 0.15 -14.43
C ASN A 99 -20.06 -0.24 -13.48
N LEU A 100 -19.99 0.18 -12.23
CA LEU A 100 -20.91 -0.24 -11.17
C LEU A 100 -21.73 0.92 -10.58
N GLY A 101 -21.36 2.17 -10.86
CA GLY A 101 -21.89 3.34 -10.19
C GLY A 101 -23.40 3.55 -10.37
N ILE A 102 -23.97 3.13 -11.50
CA ILE A 102 -25.40 3.24 -11.82
C ILE A 102 -26.30 2.31 -10.99
N TYR A 103 -25.73 1.23 -10.44
CA TYR A 103 -26.50 0.27 -9.64
C TYR A 103 -26.85 0.87 -8.29
N LYS A 104 -28.06 0.53 -7.80
CA LYS A 104 -28.39 0.79 -6.39
C LYS A 104 -27.59 -0.13 -5.50
N LEU A 105 -27.00 0.40 -4.43
CA LEU A 105 -26.14 -0.36 -3.53
C LEU A 105 -26.80 -1.63 -2.98
N LYS A 106 -28.09 -1.56 -2.65
CA LYS A 106 -28.89 -2.69 -2.17
C LYS A 106 -29.15 -3.78 -3.22
N SER A 107 -29.01 -3.44 -4.51
CA SER A 107 -29.30 -4.34 -5.63
C SER A 107 -28.05 -4.93 -6.24
N ILE A 108 -26.86 -4.54 -5.77
CA ILE A 108 -25.62 -5.08 -6.31
C ILE A 108 -25.45 -6.55 -5.86
N SER A 109 -25.38 -7.44 -6.83
CA SER A 109 -25.32 -8.87 -6.61
C SER A 109 -23.88 -9.42 -6.70
N PRO A 110 -23.60 -10.61 -6.12
CA PRO A 110 -22.33 -11.29 -6.36
C PRO A 110 -22.07 -11.53 -7.85
N ALA A 111 -23.10 -11.85 -8.64
CA ALA A 111 -23.00 -12.06 -10.10
C ALA A 111 -22.50 -10.80 -10.80
N THR A 112 -23.09 -9.63 -10.54
CA THR A 112 -22.67 -8.35 -11.13
C THR A 112 -21.21 -8.01 -10.79
N LEU A 113 -20.80 -8.26 -9.54
CA LEU A 113 -19.42 -8.05 -9.11
C LEU A 113 -18.46 -9.05 -9.76
N GLN A 114 -18.87 -10.30 -9.92
CA GLN A 114 -18.06 -11.32 -10.61
C GLN A 114 -17.89 -10.96 -12.10
N GLU A 115 -18.95 -10.53 -12.77
CA GLU A 115 -18.90 -10.05 -14.16
C GLU A 115 -17.94 -8.87 -14.32
N PHE A 116 -17.97 -7.91 -13.38
CA PHE A 116 -17.03 -6.80 -13.36
C PHE A 116 -15.57 -7.30 -13.24
N ILE A 117 -15.26 -8.21 -12.32
CA ILE A 117 -13.90 -8.75 -12.18
C ILE A 117 -13.49 -9.54 -13.42
N ASN A 118 -14.40 -10.36 -13.98
CA ASN A 118 -14.14 -11.13 -15.20
C ASN A 118 -13.89 -10.20 -16.40
N SER A 119 -14.65 -9.12 -16.56
CA SER A 119 -14.44 -8.15 -17.63
C SER A 119 -13.06 -7.47 -17.52
N LYS A 120 -12.63 -7.12 -16.30
CA LYS A 120 -11.28 -6.57 -16.09
C LYS A 120 -10.18 -7.59 -16.43
N TYR A 121 -10.41 -8.87 -16.13
CA TYR A 121 -9.50 -9.94 -16.53
C TYR A 121 -9.39 -10.08 -18.05
N ILE A 122 -10.52 -10.11 -18.76
CA ILE A 122 -10.59 -10.18 -20.23
C ILE A 122 -9.88 -8.96 -20.85
N ASN A 123 -10.02 -7.77 -20.27
CA ASN A 123 -9.35 -6.54 -20.69
C ASN A 123 -7.84 -6.51 -20.33
N GLY A 124 -7.25 -7.63 -19.91
CA GLY A 124 -5.80 -7.78 -19.73
C GLY A 124 -5.23 -7.21 -18.41
N TYR A 125 -6.05 -6.88 -17.43
CA TYR A 125 -5.54 -6.44 -16.13
C TYR A 125 -4.81 -7.56 -15.40
N SER A 126 -3.67 -7.21 -14.77
CA SER A 126 -2.85 -8.16 -14.02
C SER A 126 -3.58 -8.71 -12.78
N LYS A 127 -3.15 -9.90 -12.32
CA LYS A 127 -3.64 -10.52 -11.07
C LYS A 127 -3.60 -9.56 -9.87
N ASN A 128 -2.53 -8.77 -9.78
CA ASN A 128 -2.38 -7.79 -8.70
C ASN A 128 -3.36 -6.63 -8.84
N SER A 129 -3.63 -6.16 -10.06
CA SER A 129 -4.66 -5.13 -10.31
C SER A 129 -6.05 -5.64 -9.93
N LEU A 130 -6.39 -6.87 -10.33
CA LEU A 130 -7.67 -7.49 -9.97
C LEU A 130 -7.83 -7.65 -8.45
N LYS A 131 -6.79 -8.13 -7.75
CA LYS A 131 -6.78 -8.18 -6.29
C LYS A 131 -6.99 -6.80 -5.65
N SER A 132 -6.45 -5.75 -6.26
CA SER A 132 -6.63 -4.37 -5.78
C SER A 132 -8.06 -3.90 -5.94
N PHE A 133 -8.70 -4.15 -7.09
CA PHE A 133 -10.10 -3.82 -7.33
C PHE A 133 -11.02 -4.56 -6.33
N MET A 134 -10.80 -5.86 -6.18
CA MET A 134 -11.52 -6.68 -5.20
C MET A 134 -11.31 -6.18 -3.77
N GLY A 135 -10.08 -5.77 -3.41
CA GLY A 135 -9.76 -5.25 -2.08
C GLY A 135 -10.49 -3.96 -1.74
N VAL A 136 -10.57 -3.01 -2.68
CA VAL A 136 -11.31 -1.75 -2.49
C VAL A 136 -12.81 -2.03 -2.39
N LEU A 137 -13.38 -2.84 -3.29
CA LEU A 137 -14.79 -3.24 -3.26
C LEU A 137 -15.13 -3.96 -1.96
N SER A 138 -14.35 -4.97 -1.58
CA SER A 138 -14.60 -5.77 -0.37
C SER A 138 -14.55 -4.91 0.90
N LYS A 139 -13.59 -3.97 0.99
CA LYS A 139 -13.46 -3.09 2.14
C LYS A 139 -14.61 -2.08 2.20
N GLY A 140 -14.94 -1.43 1.08
CA GLY A 140 -16.04 -0.49 1.00
C GLY A 140 -17.38 -1.17 1.33
N LEU A 141 -17.70 -2.28 0.68
CA LEU A 141 -18.96 -3.01 0.89
C LEU A 141 -19.07 -3.65 2.28
N ARG A 142 -17.95 -4.08 2.90
CA ARG A 142 -17.96 -4.52 4.29
C ARG A 142 -18.39 -3.39 5.23
N MET A 143 -17.93 -2.17 4.98
CA MET A 143 -18.34 -1.01 5.77
C MET A 143 -19.78 -0.58 5.48
N ALA A 144 -20.29 -0.85 4.29
CA ALA A 144 -21.70 -0.68 3.96
C ALA A 144 -22.60 -1.60 4.80
N VAL A 145 -22.10 -2.79 5.18
CA VAL A 145 -22.81 -3.67 6.14
C VAL A 145 -22.66 -3.13 7.56
N TYR A 146 -21.44 -2.93 8.02
CA TYR A 146 -21.14 -2.42 9.35
C TYR A 146 -19.87 -1.57 9.30
N PRO A 147 -19.87 -0.34 9.83
CA PRO A 147 -20.88 0.26 10.73
C PRO A 147 -22.03 1.01 10.03
N TYR A 148 -21.98 1.22 8.70
CA TYR A 148 -22.92 2.14 8.03
C TYR A 148 -24.33 1.59 7.80
N GLN A 149 -24.53 0.30 7.82
CA GLN A 149 -25.83 -0.39 7.71
C GLN A 149 -26.67 0.00 6.47
N PHE A 150 -26.00 0.20 5.33
CA PHE A 150 -26.68 0.45 4.05
C PHE A 150 -27.16 -0.83 3.35
N ILE A 151 -26.49 -1.96 3.63
CA ILE A 151 -26.83 -3.29 3.11
C ILE A 151 -26.71 -4.33 4.22
N LYS A 152 -27.38 -5.47 4.07
CA LYS A 152 -27.42 -6.53 5.09
C LYS A 152 -26.20 -7.44 5.07
N GLU A 153 -25.63 -7.69 3.88
CA GLU A 153 -24.47 -8.55 3.70
C GLU A 153 -23.52 -8.00 2.63
N ASN A 154 -22.28 -8.44 2.69
CA ASN A 154 -21.27 -8.04 1.70
C ASN A 154 -21.25 -9.03 0.53
N PRO A 155 -21.72 -8.65 -0.68
CA PRO A 155 -21.76 -9.56 -1.82
C PRO A 155 -20.35 -9.95 -2.33
N MET A 156 -19.30 -9.17 -2.00
CA MET A 156 -17.91 -9.48 -2.40
C MET A 156 -17.37 -10.77 -1.78
N GLN A 157 -17.97 -11.29 -0.69
CA GLN A 157 -17.51 -12.54 -0.06
C GLN A 157 -17.68 -13.76 -0.98
N TYR A 158 -18.57 -13.69 -1.96
CA TYR A 158 -18.83 -14.77 -2.91
C TYR A 158 -18.08 -14.63 -4.23
N VAL A 159 -17.38 -13.49 -4.44
CA VAL A 159 -16.66 -13.20 -5.68
C VAL A 159 -15.28 -13.86 -5.66
N GLN A 160 -14.96 -14.55 -6.74
CA GLN A 160 -13.71 -15.28 -6.87
C GLN A 160 -12.77 -14.62 -7.88
N LEU A 161 -11.49 -14.66 -7.58
CA LEU A 161 -10.48 -14.27 -8.55
C LEU A 161 -10.47 -15.30 -9.70
N PRO A 162 -10.56 -14.87 -10.98
CA PRO A 162 -10.47 -15.79 -12.12
C PRO A 162 -9.21 -16.66 -12.02
N LYS A 163 -9.36 -17.96 -12.37
CA LYS A 163 -8.19 -18.86 -12.50
C LYS A 163 -7.35 -18.33 -13.67
N ILE A 164 -6.39 -17.50 -13.34
CA ILE A 164 -5.42 -17.05 -14.32
C ILE A 164 -4.58 -18.26 -14.64
N LYS A 165 -4.72 -18.82 -15.87
CA LYS A 165 -3.67 -19.66 -16.41
C LYS A 165 -2.43 -18.79 -16.40
N GLU A 166 -1.61 -18.93 -15.36
CA GLU A 166 -0.27 -18.40 -15.42
C GLU A 166 0.32 -19.06 -16.67
N LYS A 167 0.31 -18.36 -17.84
CA LYS A 167 1.42 -18.56 -18.76
C LYS A 167 2.59 -18.58 -17.81
N GLN A 168 3.48 -19.55 -17.91
CA GLN A 168 4.80 -19.47 -17.28
C GLN A 168 5.39 -18.12 -17.69
N LYS A 169 4.77 -17.05 -17.17
CA LYS A 169 5.46 -15.79 -17.06
C LYS A 169 6.49 -16.15 -16.03
N ASP A 170 7.68 -16.31 -16.56
CA ASP A 170 8.89 -16.18 -15.83
C ASP A 170 8.56 -15.49 -14.51
N LYS A 171 8.76 -16.21 -13.40
CA LYS A 171 8.76 -15.57 -12.08
C LYS A 171 9.51 -14.29 -12.37
N LYS A 172 8.89 -13.11 -12.24
CA LYS A 172 9.58 -11.87 -12.55
C LYS A 172 10.86 -11.97 -11.79
N ASP A 173 11.92 -12.28 -12.51
CA ASP A 173 13.23 -12.43 -11.92
C ASP A 173 13.45 -11.13 -11.15
N LEU A 174 13.80 -11.28 -9.89
CA LEU A 174 14.13 -10.11 -9.10
C LEU A 174 15.20 -9.37 -9.89
N LYS A 175 15.00 -8.09 -10.11
CA LYS A 175 16.00 -7.26 -10.77
C LYS A 175 17.20 -7.12 -9.82
N ILE A 176 18.09 -8.07 -9.91
CA ILE A 176 19.36 -8.11 -9.18
C ILE A 176 20.42 -7.64 -10.17
N ILE A 177 21.21 -6.68 -9.75
CA ILE A 177 22.32 -6.18 -10.56
C ILE A 177 23.65 -6.78 -10.08
N THR A 178 24.57 -6.98 -11.01
CA THR A 178 25.94 -7.42 -10.70
C THR A 178 26.78 -6.27 -10.17
N ILE A 179 27.98 -6.57 -9.64
CA ILE A 179 28.94 -5.55 -9.21
C ILE A 179 29.40 -4.72 -10.43
N GLU A 180 29.60 -5.35 -11.58
CA GLU A 180 29.98 -4.69 -12.82
C GLU A 180 28.89 -3.72 -13.30
N GLU A 181 27.62 -4.12 -13.20
CA GLU A 181 26.49 -3.24 -13.52
C GLU A 181 26.38 -2.09 -12.53
N PHE A 182 26.62 -2.34 -11.23
CA PHE A 182 26.69 -1.26 -10.23
C PHE A 182 27.81 -0.27 -10.58
N ASN A 183 28.99 -0.74 -10.92
CA ASN A 183 30.10 0.12 -11.31
C ASN A 183 29.75 0.97 -12.54
N LYS A 184 29.12 0.41 -13.57
CA LYS A 184 28.63 1.17 -14.74
C LYS A 184 27.62 2.26 -14.33
N ILE A 185 26.74 1.98 -13.36
CA ILE A 185 25.81 2.99 -12.84
C ILE A 185 26.58 4.12 -12.14
N ILE A 186 27.60 3.79 -11.34
CA ILE A 186 28.41 4.78 -10.63
C ILE A 186 29.30 5.59 -11.59
N GLU A 187 29.83 4.99 -12.65
CA GLU A 187 30.55 5.68 -13.72
C GLU A 187 29.64 6.68 -14.45
N ARG A 188 28.38 6.29 -14.73
CA ARG A 188 27.39 7.19 -15.36
C ARG A 188 26.96 8.33 -14.43
N PHE A 189 26.97 8.11 -13.13
CA PHE A 189 26.62 9.07 -12.10
C PHE A 189 27.77 9.21 -11.09
N PRO A 190 28.89 9.86 -11.48
CA PRO A 190 30.09 9.93 -10.67
C PRO A 190 29.92 10.78 -9.42
N GLU A 191 30.94 10.78 -8.58
CA GLU A 191 31.04 11.63 -7.39
C GLU A 191 30.76 13.11 -7.79
N GLY A 192 29.91 13.78 -6.98
CA GLY A 192 29.39 15.11 -7.28
C GLY A 192 28.04 15.11 -7.99
N SER A 193 27.65 14.03 -8.68
CA SER A 193 26.30 13.96 -9.26
C SER A 193 25.23 13.77 -8.18
N SER A 194 24.04 14.29 -8.43
CA SER A 194 22.89 14.20 -7.51
C SER A 194 22.45 12.77 -7.18
N PHE A 195 22.86 11.80 -7.99
CA PHE A 195 22.46 10.39 -7.83
C PHE A 195 23.52 9.49 -7.22
N TYR A 196 24.77 9.94 -7.16
CA TYR A 196 25.88 9.17 -6.61
C TYR A 196 25.61 8.69 -5.17
N ILE A 197 25.32 9.62 -4.28
CA ILE A 197 25.11 9.34 -2.85
C ILE A 197 23.86 8.47 -2.62
N PRO A 198 22.70 8.76 -3.21
CA PRO A 198 21.56 7.86 -3.12
C PRO A 198 21.84 6.41 -3.57
N CYS A 199 22.60 6.22 -4.65
CA CYS A 199 22.99 4.90 -5.13
C CYS A 199 23.92 4.19 -4.14
N GLN A 200 24.94 4.87 -3.62
CA GLN A 200 25.88 4.33 -2.64
C GLN A 200 25.15 3.91 -1.34
N ILE A 201 24.30 4.80 -0.81
CA ILE A 201 23.53 4.46 0.40
C ILE A 201 22.63 3.26 0.15
N ALA A 202 21.86 3.25 -0.94
CA ALA A 202 20.94 2.15 -1.24
C ALA A 202 21.65 0.82 -1.44
N PHE A 203 22.79 0.81 -2.13
CA PHE A 203 23.60 -0.40 -2.39
C PHE A 203 24.20 -0.95 -1.10
N HIS A 204 24.82 -0.12 -0.26
CA HIS A 204 25.48 -0.53 0.96
C HIS A 204 24.56 -0.84 2.15
N THR A 205 23.30 -0.36 2.12
CA THR A 205 22.38 -0.49 3.28
C THR A 205 21.10 -1.26 2.98
N GLY A 206 20.73 -1.39 1.72
CA GLY A 206 19.44 -1.95 1.32
C GLY A 206 18.22 -1.07 1.68
N MET A 207 18.40 0.21 2.00
CA MET A 207 17.31 1.14 2.32
C MET A 207 16.35 1.34 1.15
N ARG A 208 15.08 1.62 1.46
CA ARG A 208 14.06 1.95 0.44
C ARG A 208 14.28 3.37 -0.11
N ALA A 209 13.86 3.63 -1.35
CA ALA A 209 14.01 4.95 -1.98
C ALA A 209 13.53 6.12 -1.11
N GLY A 210 12.36 5.97 -0.48
CA GLY A 210 11.83 7.01 0.42
C GLY A 210 12.64 7.19 1.70
N GLU A 211 13.26 6.12 2.22
CA GLU A 211 14.14 6.14 3.40
C GLU A 211 15.47 6.81 3.04
N VAL A 212 16.06 6.47 1.89
CA VAL A 212 17.29 7.09 1.38
C VAL A 212 17.12 8.60 1.20
N CYS A 213 16.05 9.02 0.54
CA CYS A 213 15.76 10.42 0.31
C CYS A 213 15.41 11.20 1.61
N ALA A 214 14.93 10.50 2.65
CA ALA A 214 14.58 11.09 3.94
C ALA A 214 15.74 11.15 4.93
N LEU A 215 16.90 10.58 4.58
CA LEU A 215 18.04 10.49 5.48
C LEU A 215 18.62 11.87 5.78
N THR A 216 18.75 12.19 7.06
CA THR A 216 19.33 13.43 7.57
C THR A 216 20.62 13.16 8.33
N TRP A 217 21.51 14.15 8.45
CA TRP A 217 22.82 14.00 9.08
C TRP A 217 22.75 13.68 10.58
N ASP A 218 21.71 14.04 11.28
CA ASP A 218 21.45 13.65 12.68
C ASP A 218 21.14 12.15 12.84
N CYS A 219 20.77 11.48 11.75
CA CYS A 219 20.58 10.03 11.70
C CYS A 219 21.82 9.26 11.23
N VAL A 220 22.95 9.92 10.98
CA VAL A 220 24.19 9.29 10.50
C VAL A 220 25.29 9.49 11.54
N ASP A 221 25.72 8.41 12.17
CA ASP A 221 26.88 8.41 13.05
C ASP A 221 28.09 7.84 12.31
N LEU A 222 29.00 8.74 11.91
CA LEU A 222 30.22 8.37 11.19
C LEU A 222 31.32 7.81 12.10
N LYS A 223 31.19 7.98 13.42
CA LYS A 223 32.13 7.44 14.41
C LYS A 223 31.74 6.03 14.79
N GLU A 224 30.46 5.84 15.18
CA GLU A 224 29.90 4.52 15.50
C GLU A 224 29.55 3.71 14.25
N LYS A 225 29.73 4.28 13.06
CA LYS A 225 29.47 3.67 11.75
C LYS A 225 28.03 3.11 11.65
N THR A 226 27.04 3.97 11.96
CA THR A 226 25.63 3.58 11.93
C THR A 226 24.76 4.60 11.20
N VAL A 227 23.65 4.12 10.65
CA VAL A 227 22.59 4.92 10.05
C VAL A 227 21.26 4.51 10.68
N ARG A 228 20.53 5.49 11.23
CA ARG A 228 19.19 5.26 11.77
C ARG A 228 18.14 5.59 10.72
N VAL A 229 17.22 4.65 10.52
CA VAL A 229 16.06 4.81 9.62
C VAL A 229 14.85 5.15 10.48
N GLU A 230 14.47 6.43 10.50
CA GLU A 230 13.38 6.95 11.33
C GLU A 230 12.27 7.60 10.51
N LYS A 231 12.55 7.95 9.26
CA LYS A 231 11.64 8.71 8.39
C LYS A 231 11.63 8.17 6.98
N THR A 232 10.60 8.51 6.25
CA THR A 232 10.49 8.26 4.81
C THR A 232 9.93 9.49 4.12
N LEU A 233 10.45 9.81 2.95
CA LEU A 233 9.97 10.93 2.15
C LEU A 233 8.76 10.50 1.32
N VAL A 234 7.64 11.18 1.48
CA VAL A 234 6.38 10.89 0.79
C VAL A 234 5.91 12.07 -0.02
N ASN A 235 5.32 11.81 -1.18
CA ASN A 235 4.68 12.82 -2.00
C ASN A 235 3.24 13.03 -1.54
N LYS A 236 2.86 14.29 -1.27
CA LYS A 236 1.49 14.71 -0.91
C LYS A 236 0.72 15.30 -2.09
N GLY A 237 1.23 15.10 -3.29
CA GLY A 237 0.66 15.68 -4.51
C GLY A 237 1.25 17.06 -4.85
N LYS A 238 1.04 17.51 -6.08
CA LYS A 238 1.47 18.85 -6.57
C LYS A 238 2.95 19.18 -6.32
N GLY A 239 3.83 18.15 -6.25
CA GLY A 239 5.26 18.37 -6.00
C GLY A 239 5.64 18.61 -4.52
N ILE A 240 4.68 18.53 -3.60
CA ILE A 240 4.91 18.70 -2.16
C ILE A 240 5.47 17.40 -1.58
N TRP A 241 6.61 17.48 -0.92
CA TRP A 241 7.28 16.36 -0.26
C TRP A 241 7.32 16.59 1.24
N GLU A 242 6.94 15.55 1.98
CA GLU A 242 6.94 15.61 3.45
C GLU A 242 7.66 14.39 4.04
N LEU A 243 8.28 14.63 5.19
CA LEU A 243 8.79 13.55 6.02
C LEU A 243 7.62 12.89 6.77
N ALA A 244 7.49 11.59 6.60
CA ALA A 244 6.50 10.79 7.29
C ALA A 244 7.16 9.69 8.10
N SER A 245 6.46 9.22 9.15
CA SER A 245 6.86 8.01 9.86
C SER A 245 6.84 6.80 8.94
N PRO A 246 7.70 5.82 9.12
CA PRO A 246 7.63 4.55 8.43
C PRO A 246 6.26 3.87 8.58
N LYS A 247 5.97 2.89 7.71
CA LYS A 247 4.66 2.22 7.69
C LYS A 247 4.43 1.27 8.86
N THR A 248 5.50 0.69 9.40
CA THR A 248 5.47 -0.32 10.46
C THR A 248 6.57 -0.04 11.47
N GLU A 249 6.42 -0.49 12.70
CA GLU A 249 7.46 -0.42 13.73
C GLU A 249 8.77 -1.07 13.31
N SER A 250 8.71 -2.22 12.63
CA SER A 250 9.88 -2.92 12.10
C SER A 250 10.68 -2.13 11.06
N SER A 251 10.12 -1.01 10.56
CA SER A 251 10.86 -0.12 9.65
C SER A 251 11.81 0.82 10.39
N TYR A 252 11.60 1.08 11.69
CA TYR A 252 12.56 1.78 12.55
C TYR A 252 13.70 0.83 12.85
N ARG A 253 14.89 1.19 12.48
CA ARG A 253 16.08 0.35 12.64
C ARG A 253 17.36 1.14 12.56
N THR A 254 18.41 0.61 13.19
CA THR A 254 19.79 1.10 13.05
C THR A 254 20.56 0.12 12.18
N ILE A 255 21.23 0.62 11.15
CA ILE A 255 21.98 -0.17 10.18
C ILE A 255 23.48 0.12 10.39
N ALA A 256 24.26 -0.89 10.71
CA ALA A 256 25.72 -0.77 10.69
C ALA A 256 26.23 -0.61 9.25
N ILE A 257 27.17 0.32 9.03
CA ILE A 257 27.78 0.62 7.73
C ILE A 257 29.29 0.40 7.75
N GLY A 258 29.84 -0.05 6.63
CA GLY A 258 31.27 -0.30 6.47
C GLY A 258 32.08 0.97 6.20
N ASP A 259 33.40 0.86 6.32
CA ASP A 259 34.35 1.96 6.13
C ASP A 259 34.24 2.61 4.73
N THR A 260 33.94 1.81 3.71
CA THR A 260 33.72 2.32 2.36
C THR A 260 32.63 3.39 2.32
N LEU A 261 31.44 3.11 2.87
CA LEU A 261 30.34 4.06 2.89
C LEU A 261 30.62 5.22 3.84
N VAL A 262 31.28 4.97 4.99
CA VAL A 262 31.70 6.04 5.92
C VAL A 262 32.60 7.06 5.23
N ASN A 263 33.60 6.60 4.47
CA ASN A 263 34.53 7.47 3.74
C ASN A 263 33.83 8.27 2.64
N ILE A 264 32.91 7.63 1.91
CA ILE A 264 32.06 8.31 0.91
C ILE A 264 31.23 9.43 1.57
N LEU A 265 30.59 9.12 2.69
CA LEU A 265 29.75 10.09 3.40
C LEU A 265 30.54 11.23 4.03
N LYS A 266 31.77 10.96 4.53
CA LYS A 266 32.69 12.03 5.00
C LYS A 266 33.05 13.00 3.89
N LYS A 267 33.45 12.48 2.71
CA LYS A 267 33.73 13.31 1.53
C LYS A 267 32.52 14.11 1.10
N HIS A 268 31.37 13.47 1.04
CA HIS A 268 30.11 14.10 0.65
C HIS A 268 29.72 15.25 1.58
N LYS A 269 29.86 15.07 2.91
CA LYS A 269 29.58 16.12 3.88
C LYS A 269 30.46 17.37 3.66
N LYS A 270 31.72 17.14 3.31
CA LYS A 270 32.63 18.22 2.92
C LYS A 270 32.19 18.92 1.63
N SER A 271 31.84 18.15 0.60
CA SER A 271 31.35 18.67 -0.67
C SER A 271 30.06 19.51 -0.51
N GLN A 272 29.15 19.11 0.39
CA GLN A 272 27.94 19.92 0.66
C GLN A 272 28.31 21.29 1.28
N ILE A 273 29.32 21.34 2.16
CA ILE A 273 29.82 22.62 2.73
C ILE A 273 30.46 23.50 1.64
N GLU A 274 31.27 22.89 0.76
CA GLU A 274 31.88 23.58 -0.36
C GLU A 274 30.83 24.12 -1.35
N ASN A 275 29.82 23.34 -1.64
CA ASN A 275 28.70 23.76 -2.48
C ASN A 275 27.88 24.90 -1.83
N LYS A 276 27.66 24.83 -0.51
CA LYS A 276 26.99 25.91 0.22
C LYS A 276 27.75 27.23 0.06
N LEU A 277 29.08 27.22 0.13
CA LEU A 277 29.92 28.39 -0.12
C LEU A 277 29.85 28.87 -1.58
N ARG A 278 29.87 27.91 -2.54
CA ARG A 278 29.82 28.19 -3.99
C ARG A 278 28.52 28.85 -4.42
N TYR A 279 27.37 28.30 -3.96
CA TYR A 279 26.05 28.78 -4.33
C TYR A 279 25.55 29.96 -3.49
N GLY A 280 26.15 30.21 -2.33
CA GLY A 280 25.79 31.32 -1.45
C GLY A 280 24.31 31.35 -1.12
N THR A 281 23.66 32.50 -1.39
CA THR A 281 22.23 32.72 -1.13
C THR A 281 21.29 31.82 -1.96
N TYR A 282 21.76 31.22 -3.06
CA TYR A 282 20.99 30.30 -3.90
C TYR A 282 21.02 28.88 -3.37
N TYR A 283 21.84 28.56 -2.36
CA TYR A 283 21.87 27.24 -1.76
C TYR A 283 20.63 27.01 -0.90
N LYS A 284 20.00 25.85 -1.12
CA LYS A 284 18.86 25.39 -0.30
C LYS A 284 19.36 24.64 0.93
N ASP A 285 19.64 25.38 1.99
CA ASP A 285 20.18 24.82 3.22
C ASP A 285 19.21 23.84 3.87
N SER A 286 19.71 22.66 4.18
CA SER A 286 18.92 21.59 4.79
C SER A 286 19.81 20.56 5.48
N ASN A 287 19.25 19.76 6.39
CA ASN A 287 19.97 18.69 7.08
C ASN A 287 19.96 17.36 6.31
N PHE A 288 19.47 17.32 5.06
CA PHE A 288 19.40 16.09 4.28
C PHE A 288 20.76 15.66 3.76
N VAL A 289 20.99 14.32 3.79
CA VAL A 289 22.19 13.71 3.21
C VAL A 289 22.10 13.69 1.67
N CYS A 290 20.92 13.37 1.11
CA CYS A 290 20.72 13.26 -0.33
C CYS A 290 20.18 14.56 -0.92
N THR A 291 21.08 15.44 -1.36
CA THR A 291 20.74 16.70 -2.02
C THR A 291 21.38 16.80 -3.41
N LYS A 292 20.86 17.70 -4.24
CA LYS A 292 21.52 18.17 -5.44
C LYS A 292 22.68 19.13 -5.07
N GLU A 293 23.48 19.54 -6.04
CA GLU A 293 24.59 20.48 -5.81
C GLU A 293 24.14 21.79 -5.17
N ASN A 294 22.99 22.33 -5.56
CA ASN A 294 22.41 23.56 -5.01
C ASN A 294 21.66 23.35 -3.67
N GLY A 295 21.78 22.18 -3.04
CA GLY A 295 21.12 21.86 -1.77
C GLY A 295 19.66 21.43 -1.90
N GLU A 296 19.06 21.46 -3.09
CA GLU A 296 17.71 20.93 -3.28
C GLU A 296 17.62 19.43 -3.00
N LEU A 297 16.51 19.03 -2.42
CA LEU A 297 16.26 17.65 -2.04
C LEU A 297 16.19 16.69 -3.26
N VAL A 298 16.89 15.58 -3.19
CA VAL A 298 16.68 14.44 -4.08
C VAL A 298 15.43 13.70 -3.63
N THR A 299 14.51 13.45 -4.56
CA THR A 299 13.21 12.86 -4.26
C THR A 299 13.08 11.45 -4.84
N PRO A 300 12.17 10.61 -4.34
CA PRO A 300 11.88 9.32 -4.97
C PRO A 300 11.46 9.42 -6.46
N ASN A 301 10.92 10.57 -6.89
CA ASN A 301 10.64 10.80 -8.32
C ASN A 301 11.91 11.03 -9.12
N SER A 302 12.90 11.71 -8.56
CA SER A 302 14.24 11.85 -9.18
C SER A 302 14.88 10.47 -9.35
N LEU A 303 14.73 9.57 -8.36
CA LEU A 303 15.26 8.20 -8.45
C LEU A 303 14.52 7.31 -9.47
N LYS A 304 13.24 7.62 -9.77
CA LYS A 304 12.55 6.99 -10.92
C LYS A 304 13.13 7.46 -12.25
N TYR A 305 13.52 8.73 -12.35
CA TYR A 305 14.19 9.24 -13.54
C TYR A 305 15.56 8.58 -13.71
N LEU A 306 16.38 8.50 -12.65
CA LEU A 306 17.63 7.73 -12.65
C LEU A 306 17.40 6.31 -13.19
N SER A 307 16.37 5.61 -12.69
CA SER A 307 16.08 4.25 -13.16
C SER A 307 15.76 4.20 -14.65
N LYS A 308 15.08 5.21 -15.21
CA LYS A 308 14.83 5.30 -16.65
C LYS A 308 16.12 5.49 -17.45
N VAL A 309 17.03 6.35 -16.97
CA VAL A 309 18.32 6.58 -17.61
C VAL A 309 19.16 5.29 -17.62
N VAL A 310 19.26 4.60 -16.49
CA VAL A 310 19.99 3.32 -16.39
C VAL A 310 19.44 2.27 -17.37
N ASN A 311 18.11 2.13 -17.45
CA ASN A 311 17.49 1.18 -18.39
C ASN A 311 17.75 1.56 -19.86
N TYR A 312 17.63 2.86 -20.18
CA TYR A 312 17.69 3.31 -21.56
C TYR A 312 19.13 3.45 -22.08
N GLU A 313 20.03 4.05 -21.30
CA GLU A 313 21.40 4.35 -21.73
C GLU A 313 22.36 3.18 -21.48
N LEU A 314 22.21 2.46 -20.35
CA LEU A 314 23.11 1.36 -19.99
C LEU A 314 22.56 -0.02 -20.36
N GLY A 315 21.30 -0.12 -20.77
CA GLY A 315 20.66 -1.38 -21.11
C GLY A 315 20.45 -2.33 -19.93
N ILE A 316 20.55 -1.83 -18.68
CA ILE A 316 20.42 -2.62 -17.45
C ILE A 316 18.96 -2.63 -17.03
N ASP A 317 18.32 -3.81 -16.86
CA ASP A 317 16.95 -3.90 -16.34
C ASP A 317 16.94 -3.57 -14.85
N PHE A 318 16.73 -2.30 -14.55
CA PHE A 318 16.93 -1.70 -13.25
C PHE A 318 15.70 -0.90 -12.78
N ASN A 319 15.46 -0.94 -11.50
CA ASN A 319 14.71 0.07 -10.75
C ASN A 319 15.45 0.34 -9.44
N PHE A 320 15.21 1.48 -8.81
CA PHE A 320 15.97 1.84 -7.60
C PHE A 320 15.85 0.79 -6.46
N HIS A 321 14.77 0.02 -6.44
CA HIS A 321 14.60 -1.07 -5.49
C HIS A 321 15.49 -2.28 -5.77
N SER A 322 16.06 -2.38 -6.98
CA SER A 322 17.05 -3.40 -7.35
C SER A 322 18.27 -3.38 -6.45
N PHE A 323 18.74 -2.21 -5.99
CA PHE A 323 19.83 -2.12 -5.02
C PHE A 323 19.53 -2.90 -3.74
N ARG A 324 18.30 -2.79 -3.24
CA ARG A 324 17.87 -3.52 -2.05
C ARG A 324 17.78 -5.02 -2.29
N HIS A 325 17.30 -5.44 -3.46
CA HIS A 325 17.28 -6.86 -3.84
C HIS A 325 18.69 -7.40 -3.96
N THR A 326 19.58 -6.68 -4.63
CA THR A 326 20.99 -7.04 -4.77
C THR A 326 21.67 -7.16 -3.40
N HIS A 327 21.51 -6.15 -2.56
CA HIS A 327 22.08 -6.16 -1.19
C HIS A 327 21.66 -7.40 -0.40
N ALA A 328 20.38 -7.74 -0.41
CA ALA A 328 19.86 -8.90 0.30
C ALA A 328 20.36 -10.23 -0.31
N THR A 329 20.39 -10.31 -1.65
CA THR A 329 20.86 -11.53 -2.35
C THR A 329 22.33 -11.77 -2.07
N MET A 330 23.18 -10.75 -2.17
CA MET A 330 24.61 -10.86 -1.89
C MET A 330 24.88 -11.31 -0.45
N LEU A 331 24.14 -10.78 0.53
CA LEU A 331 24.26 -11.21 1.92
C LEU A 331 23.84 -12.67 2.12
N LEU A 332 22.73 -13.09 1.48
CA LEU A 332 22.27 -14.49 1.54
C LEU A 332 23.28 -15.45 0.88
N GLU A 333 23.81 -15.10 -0.28
CA GLU A 333 24.81 -15.90 -1.00
C GLU A 333 26.12 -16.00 -0.25
N ALA A 334 26.45 -14.97 0.57
CA ALA A 334 27.59 -14.98 1.48
C ALA A 334 27.33 -15.74 2.80
N GLY A 335 26.13 -16.34 2.98
CA GLY A 335 25.80 -17.13 4.17
C GLY A 335 25.33 -16.33 5.37
N ALA A 336 24.98 -15.05 5.24
CA ALA A 336 24.46 -14.26 6.34
C ALA A 336 23.09 -14.80 6.82
N ASN A 337 22.85 -14.71 8.14
CA ASN A 337 21.62 -15.19 8.74
C ASN A 337 20.41 -14.44 8.17
N ILE A 338 19.38 -15.17 7.75
CA ILE A 338 18.18 -14.60 7.14
C ILE A 338 17.40 -13.67 8.09
N LYS A 339 17.51 -13.91 9.41
CA LYS A 339 16.92 -13.08 10.44
C LYS A 339 17.60 -11.71 10.51
N ASP A 340 18.93 -11.68 10.46
CA ASP A 340 19.72 -10.45 10.47
C ASP A 340 19.44 -9.62 9.20
N ILE A 341 19.30 -10.30 8.05
CA ILE A 341 18.89 -9.64 6.79
C ILE A 341 17.47 -9.07 6.91
N GLN A 342 16.54 -9.81 7.51
CA GLN A 342 15.17 -9.32 7.73
C GLN A 342 15.19 -8.03 8.56
N GLU A 343 15.92 -8.01 9.66
CA GLU A 343 16.04 -6.86 10.57
C GLU A 343 16.72 -5.68 9.87
N ARG A 344 17.86 -5.94 9.21
CA ARG A 344 18.59 -4.93 8.43
C ARG A 344 17.72 -4.26 7.37
N LEU A 345 16.91 -5.06 6.67
CA LEU A 345 15.99 -4.54 5.66
C LEU A 345 14.71 -3.93 6.26
N GLY A 346 14.34 -4.27 7.48
CA GLY A 346 13.07 -3.83 8.09
C GLY A 346 11.87 -4.48 7.41
N HIS A 347 11.88 -5.80 7.23
CA HIS A 347 10.73 -6.59 6.82
C HIS A 347 9.92 -7.01 8.03
N SER A 348 8.61 -6.72 8.04
CA SER A 348 7.73 -7.06 9.17
C SER A 348 7.51 -8.56 9.35
N ARG A 349 7.79 -9.36 8.32
CA ARG A 349 7.63 -10.82 8.33
C ARG A 349 8.84 -11.49 7.69
N LEU A 350 9.32 -12.56 8.31
CA LEU A 350 10.40 -13.38 7.77
C LEU A 350 10.02 -13.99 6.41
N SER A 351 8.74 -14.40 6.26
CA SER A 351 8.22 -14.94 5.00
C SER A 351 8.42 -13.98 3.83
N THR A 352 8.36 -12.66 4.05
CA THR A 352 8.61 -11.67 2.99
C THR A 352 10.03 -11.78 2.45
N THR A 353 11.03 -12.01 3.31
CA THR A 353 12.40 -12.22 2.90
C THR A 353 12.56 -13.59 2.23
N MET A 354 12.00 -14.64 2.83
CA MET A 354 12.07 -16.02 2.29
C MET A 354 11.39 -16.13 0.93
N ASP A 355 10.15 -15.62 0.78
CA ASP A 355 9.39 -15.70 -0.47
C ASP A 355 10.06 -14.92 -1.61
N THR A 356 10.66 -13.76 -1.25
CA THR A 356 11.35 -12.91 -2.22
C THR A 356 12.63 -13.59 -2.73
N TYR A 357 13.39 -14.24 -1.86
CA TYR A 357 14.72 -14.79 -2.19
C TYR A 357 14.74 -16.33 -2.23
N SER A 358 13.59 -16.99 -2.39
CA SER A 358 13.47 -18.46 -2.42
C SER A 358 14.30 -19.17 -3.50
N HIS A 359 14.68 -18.47 -4.58
CA HIS A 359 15.53 -19.00 -5.65
C HIS A 359 17.02 -19.08 -5.24
N VAL A 360 17.48 -18.21 -4.32
CA VAL A 360 18.84 -18.23 -3.78
C VAL A 360 19.06 -19.48 -2.92
N THR A 361 17.99 -20.00 -2.30
CA THR A 361 18.04 -21.19 -1.43
C THR A 361 18.49 -22.47 -2.16
N ARG A 362 18.51 -22.50 -3.50
CA ARG A 362 18.97 -23.67 -4.26
C ARG A 362 20.49 -23.85 -4.14
N LYS A 363 21.25 -22.75 -4.17
CA LYS A 363 22.70 -22.77 -3.91
C LYS A 363 22.97 -23.12 -2.43
N MET A 364 22.24 -22.50 -1.51
CA MET A 364 22.35 -22.79 -0.07
C MET A 364 22.04 -24.26 0.26
N LYS A 365 21.15 -24.94 -0.50
CA LYS A 365 20.88 -26.37 -0.31
C LYS A 365 22.09 -27.24 -0.64
N LEU A 366 22.85 -26.88 -1.68
CA LEU A 366 24.09 -27.55 -2.02
C LEU A 366 25.18 -27.27 -0.97
N ASP A 367 25.28 -26.02 -0.53
CA ASP A 367 26.24 -25.62 0.50
C ASP A 367 25.91 -26.28 1.84
N THR A 368 24.64 -26.53 2.17
CA THR A 368 24.22 -27.27 3.37
C THR A 368 24.77 -28.71 3.37
N VAL A 369 24.80 -29.36 2.21
CA VAL A 369 25.37 -30.69 2.07
C VAL A 369 26.90 -30.63 2.34
N ASN A 370 27.58 -29.65 1.74
CA ASN A 370 29.02 -29.46 1.93
C ASN A 370 29.38 -29.15 3.40
N ILE A 371 28.56 -28.36 4.10
CA ILE A 371 28.70 -28.06 5.51
C ILE A 371 28.52 -29.36 6.31
N PHE A 372 27.49 -30.15 6.04
CA PHE A 372 27.27 -31.41 6.73
C PHE A 372 28.44 -32.37 6.52
N GLU A 373 28.91 -32.52 5.27
CA GLU A 373 30.10 -33.35 4.95
C GLU A 373 31.37 -32.89 5.68
N SER A 374 31.51 -31.60 5.94
CA SER A 374 32.66 -31.05 6.69
C SER A 374 32.60 -31.34 8.21
N ILE A 375 31.38 -31.60 8.75
CA ILE A 375 31.19 -31.91 10.18
C ILE A 375 31.48 -33.41 10.47
N ILE A 376 31.25 -34.28 9.51
CA ILE A 376 31.40 -35.74 9.66
C ILE A 376 32.77 -36.26 9.21
N LYS A 377 33.61 -35.41 8.62
CA LYS A 377 35.02 -35.66 8.36
C LYS A 377 35.86 -35.24 9.56
#